data_2326330c1a5269e667d161065f48498f
#
_entry.id   2326330c1a5269e667d161065f48498f
#
_cell.length_a   1.000
_cell.length_b   1.000
_cell.length_c   1.000
_cell.angle_alpha   90.00
_cell.angle_beta   90.00
_cell.angle_gamma   90.00
#
_symmetry.space_group_name_H-M   'P 1'
#
loop_
_entity.id
_entity.type
_entity.pdbx_description
1 polymer ?
#
loop_
_entity_poly.entity_id
_entity_poly.type
_entity_poly.pdbx_seq_one_letter_code
_entity_poly.pdbx_strand_id
1 'polypeptide(L)'
;DYRQIPEFLVKGRQEKIVAYECVGRRAQPLPRHGLVQGISSPLVGRDGQLAALTECVERVLAGRGGIAAVIGDAGLGKSRLVAEVRQLAADRDLLWSEGRALSFTSVIGYWPFREIIKSCAGITEQDSEVESWAKLKEHVSRLAPAQVAEIVPYIGTMLGLEAAAEWQERVRYL
;
A
#
# COMPACT_ATOMS: atom_id res chain seq x y z
N ASP A 1 -13.38 14.77 -7.33
CA ASP A 1 -14.00 15.83 -8.14
C ASP A 1 -13.78 17.17 -7.46
N TYR A 2 -13.45 18.18 -8.29
CA TYR A 2 -13.17 19.52 -7.84
C TYR A 2 -14.08 20.50 -8.58
N ARG A 3 -14.52 21.55 -7.90
CA ARG A 3 -15.24 22.67 -8.48
C ARG A 3 -14.39 23.92 -8.32
N GLN A 4 -14.16 24.64 -9.42
CA GLN A 4 -13.46 25.91 -9.36
C GLN A 4 -14.36 26.93 -8.65
N ILE A 5 -13.80 27.64 -7.70
CA ILE A 5 -14.47 28.77 -7.02
C ILE A 5 -14.03 30.08 -7.65
N PRO A 6 -14.84 31.15 -7.52
CA PRO A 6 -14.46 32.46 -8.06
C PRO A 6 -13.09 32.91 -7.56
N GLU A 7 -12.32 33.51 -8.45
CA GLU A 7 -11.01 34.06 -8.13
C GLU A 7 -11.11 35.11 -7.01
N PHE A 8 -10.20 35.05 -6.04
CA PHE A 8 -10.14 35.98 -4.92
C PHE A 8 -8.73 36.43 -4.61
N LEU A 9 -8.62 37.59 -3.96
CA LEU A 9 -7.35 38.15 -3.49
C LEU A 9 -7.01 37.59 -2.11
N VAL A 10 -5.78 37.15 -1.94
CA VAL A 10 -5.22 36.73 -0.65
C VAL A 10 -4.32 37.83 -0.10
N LYS A 11 -4.39 38.07 1.21
CA LYS A 11 -3.56 39.06 1.89
C LYS A 11 -2.06 38.77 1.61
N GLY A 12 -1.38 39.78 1.05
CA GLY A 12 0.04 39.69 0.69
C GLY A 12 0.31 39.31 -0.77
N ARG A 13 -0.72 39.09 -1.61
CA ARG A 13 -0.56 38.94 -3.07
C ARG A 13 -1.31 40.01 -3.83
N GLN A 14 -0.70 40.46 -4.94
CA GLN A 14 -1.31 41.47 -5.84
C GLN A 14 -2.21 40.83 -6.90
N GLU A 15 -1.99 39.57 -7.20
CA GLU A 15 -2.76 38.82 -8.20
C GLU A 15 -3.82 37.94 -7.53
N LYS A 16 -4.96 37.82 -8.19
CA LYS A 16 -6.02 36.87 -7.77
C LYS A 16 -5.54 35.44 -7.95
N ILE A 17 -5.89 34.58 -7.02
CA ILE A 17 -5.59 33.16 -7.10
C ILE A 17 -6.82 32.37 -7.55
N VAL A 18 -6.57 31.34 -8.35
CA VAL A 18 -7.57 30.33 -8.69
C VAL A 18 -7.53 29.26 -7.61
N ALA A 19 -8.66 28.96 -7.03
CA ALA A 19 -8.79 27.91 -6.05
C ALA A 19 -9.91 26.91 -6.43
N TYR A 20 -9.82 25.73 -5.89
CA TYR A 20 -10.78 24.65 -6.16
C TYR A 20 -11.30 24.06 -4.87
N GLU A 21 -12.62 23.91 -4.79
CA GLU A 21 -13.28 23.21 -3.72
C GLU A 21 -13.32 21.71 -4.02
N CYS A 22 -12.95 20.87 -3.05
CA CYS A 22 -13.11 19.44 -3.15
C CYS A 22 -14.57 19.09 -2.86
N VAL A 23 -15.32 18.70 -3.89
CA VAL A 23 -16.77 18.41 -3.78
C VAL A 23 -17.09 16.93 -3.56
N GLY A 24 -16.11 16.04 -3.71
CA GLY A 24 -16.32 14.63 -3.44
C GLY A 24 -15.20 13.72 -3.98
N ARG A 25 -15.22 12.46 -3.56
CA ARG A 25 -14.38 11.41 -4.13
C ARG A 25 -14.88 11.02 -5.51
N ARG A 26 -13.97 10.80 -6.45
CA ARG A 26 -14.30 10.14 -7.71
C ARG A 26 -14.73 8.70 -7.45
N ALA A 27 -15.76 8.23 -8.18
CA ALA A 27 -16.19 6.84 -8.14
C ALA A 27 -15.09 5.86 -8.61
N GLN A 28 -14.16 6.33 -9.48
CA GLN A 28 -12.95 5.59 -9.84
C GLN A 28 -11.74 6.36 -9.31
N PRO A 29 -10.94 5.75 -8.42
CA PRO A 29 -9.68 6.36 -7.99
C PRO A 29 -8.78 6.58 -9.22
N LEU A 30 -8.18 7.76 -9.35
CA LEU A 30 -7.08 7.94 -10.28
C LEU A 30 -6.00 6.89 -9.95
N PRO A 31 -5.36 6.28 -10.98
CA PRO A 31 -4.27 5.35 -10.74
C PRO A 31 -3.24 6.04 -9.85
N ARG A 32 -3.01 5.51 -8.67
CA ARG A 32 -2.02 6.07 -7.74
C ARG A 32 -0.65 5.92 -8.40
N HIS A 33 -0.07 7.05 -8.79
CA HIS A 33 1.27 7.23 -9.36
C HIS A 33 1.57 6.54 -10.70
N GLY A 34 1.49 7.32 -11.77
CA GLY A 34 2.30 7.15 -12.99
C GLY A 34 1.85 6.11 -14.00
N LEU A 35 0.86 5.30 -13.70
CA LEU A 35 0.23 4.42 -14.68
C LEU A 35 -1.09 5.06 -15.11
N VAL A 36 -1.05 5.89 -16.14
CA VAL A 36 -2.24 6.34 -16.84
C VAL A 36 -2.88 5.11 -17.45
N GLN A 37 -4.08 4.73 -16.97
CA GLN A 37 -4.89 3.73 -17.66
C GLN A 37 -5.08 4.19 -19.11
N GLY A 38 -4.56 3.42 -20.05
CA GLY A 38 -4.74 3.68 -21.48
C GLY A 38 -3.47 3.94 -22.29
N ILE A 39 -2.31 4.18 -21.68
CA ILE A 39 -1.04 4.25 -22.40
C ILE A 39 -0.22 3.02 -22.02
N SER A 40 -0.56 1.89 -22.59
CA SER A 40 0.25 0.67 -22.54
C SER A 40 1.20 0.66 -23.73
N SER A 41 2.38 1.27 -23.58
CA SER A 41 3.48 0.96 -24.50
C SER A 41 4.07 -0.40 -24.09
N PRO A 42 4.50 -1.23 -25.04
CA PRO A 42 5.19 -2.48 -24.70
C PRO A 42 6.46 -2.19 -23.90
N LEU A 43 6.81 -3.10 -23.00
CA LEU A 43 8.07 -3.03 -22.27
C LEU A 43 9.19 -3.39 -23.25
N VAL A 44 10.06 -2.45 -23.58
CA VAL A 44 11.14 -2.63 -24.57
C VAL A 44 12.48 -2.68 -23.88
N GLY A 45 13.33 -3.65 -24.26
CA GLY A 45 14.71 -3.75 -23.80
C GLY A 45 14.87 -4.13 -22.33
N ARG A 46 13.88 -4.79 -21.73
CA ARG A 46 13.90 -5.25 -20.34
C ARG A 46 13.61 -6.76 -20.20
N ASP A 47 13.80 -7.51 -21.27
CA ASP A 47 13.46 -8.94 -21.33
C ASP A 47 14.25 -9.75 -20.29
N GLY A 48 15.55 -9.47 -20.11
CA GLY A 48 16.37 -10.15 -19.12
C GLY A 48 15.93 -9.87 -17.67
N GLN A 49 15.59 -8.61 -17.35
CA GLN A 49 15.12 -8.24 -16.02
C GLN A 49 13.73 -8.83 -15.75
N LEU A 50 12.86 -8.83 -16.75
CA LEU A 50 11.52 -9.43 -16.65
C LEU A 50 11.64 -10.94 -16.44
N ALA A 51 12.48 -11.62 -17.20
CA ALA A 51 12.73 -13.06 -17.05
C ALA A 51 13.23 -13.41 -15.63
N ALA A 52 14.20 -12.66 -15.11
CA ALA A 52 14.74 -12.88 -13.78
C ALA A 52 13.68 -12.71 -12.67
N LEU A 53 12.80 -11.71 -12.80
CA LEU A 53 11.69 -11.51 -11.84
C LEU A 53 10.59 -12.56 -12.00
N THR A 54 10.32 -13.01 -13.22
CA THR A 54 9.39 -14.12 -13.48
C THR A 54 9.90 -15.41 -12.84
N GLU A 55 11.19 -15.68 -12.92
CA GLU A 55 11.81 -16.82 -12.22
C GLU A 55 11.63 -16.73 -10.70
N CYS A 56 11.70 -15.53 -10.12
CA CYS A 56 11.38 -15.33 -8.69
C CYS A 56 9.94 -15.72 -8.37
N VAL A 57 8.98 -15.37 -9.22
CA VAL A 57 7.56 -15.77 -9.06
C VAL A 57 7.41 -17.28 -9.14
N GLU A 58 8.03 -17.92 -10.10
CA GLU A 58 8.00 -19.41 -10.23
C GLU A 58 8.61 -20.11 -9.01
N ARG A 59 9.66 -19.54 -8.44
CA ARG A 59 10.24 -20.06 -7.18
C ARG A 59 9.28 -19.98 -6.01
N VAL A 60 8.55 -18.85 -5.88
CA VAL A 60 7.52 -18.69 -4.85
C VAL A 60 6.40 -19.70 -5.03
N LEU A 61 5.92 -19.92 -6.26
CA LEU A 61 4.92 -20.95 -6.58
C LEU A 61 5.40 -22.36 -6.24
N ALA A 62 6.71 -22.61 -6.33
CA ALA A 62 7.34 -23.85 -5.90
C ALA A 62 7.62 -23.92 -4.39
N GLY A 63 7.06 -23.02 -3.58
CA GLY A 63 7.23 -22.95 -2.12
C GLY A 63 8.61 -22.44 -1.68
N ARG A 64 9.37 -21.82 -2.57
CA ARG A 64 10.71 -21.27 -2.29
C ARG A 64 10.67 -19.75 -2.21
N GLY A 65 10.60 -19.22 -1.02
CA GLY A 65 10.66 -17.78 -0.77
C GLY A 65 12.02 -17.17 -1.18
N GLY A 66 12.07 -15.83 -1.27
CA GLY A 66 13.28 -15.09 -1.58
C GLY A 66 13.06 -13.59 -1.56
N ILE A 67 14.13 -12.84 -1.75
CA ILE A 67 14.15 -11.40 -1.88
C ILE A 67 14.76 -11.05 -3.25
N ALA A 68 14.07 -10.20 -4.00
CA ALA A 68 14.60 -9.61 -5.23
C ALA A 68 14.65 -8.09 -5.08
N ALA A 69 15.76 -7.46 -5.46
CA ALA A 69 15.94 -6.02 -5.45
C ALA A 69 16.03 -5.48 -6.88
N VAL A 70 15.16 -4.51 -7.21
CA VAL A 70 15.20 -3.76 -8.47
C VAL A 70 15.78 -2.38 -8.19
N ILE A 71 17.04 -2.17 -8.56
CA ILE A 71 17.78 -0.95 -8.27
C ILE A 71 18.00 -0.15 -9.56
N GLY A 72 17.96 1.17 -9.47
CA GLY A 72 18.19 2.09 -10.58
C GLY A 72 17.68 3.48 -10.26
N ASP A 73 18.05 4.48 -11.07
CA ASP A 73 17.67 5.87 -10.90
C ASP A 73 16.17 6.11 -11.10
N ALA A 74 15.70 7.29 -10.67
CA ALA A 74 14.32 7.71 -10.92
C ALA A 74 14.04 7.74 -12.43
N GLY A 75 12.83 7.35 -12.83
CA GLY A 75 12.43 7.36 -14.25
C GLY A 75 12.87 6.15 -15.08
N LEU A 76 13.74 5.26 -14.59
CA LEU A 76 14.20 4.09 -15.34
C LEU A 76 13.18 2.96 -15.49
N GLY A 77 11.93 3.17 -15.12
CA GLY A 77 10.86 2.20 -15.36
C GLY A 77 10.78 1.04 -14.36
N LYS A 78 11.39 1.16 -13.17
CA LYS A 78 11.32 0.13 -12.11
C LYS A 78 9.88 -0.27 -11.77
N SER A 79 9.02 0.73 -11.52
CA SER A 79 7.61 0.50 -11.19
C SER A 79 6.84 -0.12 -12.35
N ARG A 80 7.24 0.17 -13.59
CA ARG A 80 6.67 -0.45 -14.78
C ARG A 80 7.03 -1.93 -14.85
N LEU A 81 8.30 -2.26 -14.60
CA LEU A 81 8.77 -3.64 -14.58
C LEU A 81 8.02 -4.46 -13.50
N VAL A 82 7.86 -3.91 -12.29
CA VAL A 82 7.08 -4.55 -11.22
C VAL A 82 5.60 -4.74 -11.61
N ALA A 83 5.01 -3.76 -12.30
CA ALA A 83 3.64 -3.86 -12.79
C ALA A 83 3.45 -4.98 -13.83
N GLU A 84 4.42 -5.19 -14.72
CA GLU A 84 4.41 -6.30 -15.67
C GLU A 84 4.50 -7.66 -14.94
N VAL A 85 5.39 -7.78 -13.95
CA VAL A 85 5.48 -9.01 -13.12
C VAL A 85 4.17 -9.27 -12.38
N ARG A 86 3.54 -8.22 -11.82
CA ARG A 86 2.24 -8.34 -11.16
C ARG A 86 1.17 -8.84 -12.14
N GLN A 87 1.16 -8.33 -13.36
CA GLN A 87 0.21 -8.78 -14.38
C GLN A 87 0.43 -10.25 -14.75
N LEU A 88 1.68 -10.67 -14.91
CA LEU A 88 2.03 -12.07 -15.15
C LEU A 88 1.66 -12.99 -13.98
N ALA A 89 1.65 -12.46 -12.76
CA ALA A 89 1.26 -13.19 -11.54
C ALA A 89 -0.24 -13.18 -11.27
N ALA A 90 -1.02 -12.32 -11.94
CA ALA A 90 -2.44 -12.10 -11.63
C ALA A 90 -3.32 -13.34 -11.85
N ASP A 91 -2.95 -14.21 -12.81
CA ASP A 91 -3.66 -15.44 -13.13
C ASP A 91 -3.14 -16.66 -12.31
N ARG A 92 -2.24 -16.39 -11.35
CA ARG A 92 -1.64 -17.41 -10.48
C ARG A 92 -2.29 -17.34 -9.10
N ASP A 93 -2.27 -18.43 -8.37
CA ASP A 93 -2.74 -18.47 -6.97
C ASP A 93 -1.71 -17.82 -6.03
N LEU A 94 -1.56 -16.51 -6.15
CA LEU A 94 -0.64 -15.68 -5.38
C LEU A 94 -1.33 -14.47 -4.79
N LEU A 95 -1.13 -14.25 -3.51
CA LEU A 95 -1.51 -13.00 -2.86
C LEU A 95 -0.47 -11.91 -3.16
N TRP A 96 -0.90 -10.87 -3.87
CA TRP A 96 -0.07 -9.71 -4.14
C TRP A 96 -0.38 -8.57 -3.18
N SER A 97 0.61 -8.11 -2.43
CA SER A 97 0.50 -6.96 -1.55
C SER A 97 1.62 -5.97 -1.79
N GLU A 98 1.32 -4.69 -1.68
CA GLU A 98 2.29 -3.60 -1.88
C GLU A 98 2.30 -2.67 -0.66
N GLY A 99 3.49 -2.30 -0.23
CA GLY A 99 3.73 -1.21 0.70
C GLY A 99 4.72 -0.22 0.10
N ARG A 100 4.50 1.08 0.28
CA ARG A 100 5.31 2.14 -0.32
C ARG A 100 5.93 3.03 0.73
N ALA A 101 7.25 3.19 0.67
CA ALA A 101 7.96 4.20 1.43
C ALA A 101 7.97 5.52 0.63
N LEU A 102 7.38 6.56 1.18
CA LEU A 102 7.32 7.89 0.58
C LEU A 102 8.07 8.86 1.50
N SER A 103 8.71 9.87 0.94
CA SER A 103 9.52 10.83 1.72
C SER A 103 8.71 11.53 2.83
N PHE A 104 7.43 11.78 2.60
CA PHE A 104 6.54 12.39 3.60
C PHE A 104 5.96 11.39 4.61
N THR A 105 6.12 10.09 4.40
CA THR A 105 5.69 9.06 5.38
C THR A 105 6.82 8.65 6.33
N SER A 106 8.00 9.27 6.21
CA SER A 106 9.16 8.97 7.08
C SER A 106 8.90 9.22 8.57
N VAL A 107 7.93 10.06 8.89
CA VAL A 107 7.50 10.35 10.28
C VAL A 107 6.61 9.25 10.87
N ILE A 108 6.00 8.43 10.02
CA ILE A 108 5.11 7.34 10.45
C ILE A 108 5.88 6.04 10.40
N GLY A 109 6.21 5.50 11.57
CA GLY A 109 6.89 4.22 11.68
C GLY A 109 6.15 3.10 10.96
N TYR A 110 6.91 2.23 10.33
CA TYR A 110 6.41 1.02 9.67
C TYR A 110 5.37 1.24 8.56
N TRP A 111 5.24 2.42 7.99
CA TRP A 111 4.20 2.76 7.00
C TRP A 111 4.03 1.72 5.88
N PRO A 112 5.07 1.24 5.18
CA PRO A 112 4.92 0.23 4.12
C PRO A 112 4.32 -1.08 4.65
N PHE A 113 4.71 -1.49 5.85
CA PHE A 113 4.20 -2.71 6.47
C PHE A 113 2.74 -2.58 6.90
N ARG A 114 2.32 -1.39 7.36
CA ARG A 114 0.91 -1.10 7.67
C ARG A 114 0.03 -1.30 6.44
N GLU A 115 0.44 -0.80 5.29
CA GLU A 115 -0.30 -0.96 4.03
C GLU A 115 -0.39 -2.44 3.62
N ILE A 116 0.72 -3.18 3.71
CA ILE A 116 0.76 -4.62 3.41
C ILE A 116 -0.18 -5.39 4.33
N ILE A 117 -0.08 -5.18 5.64
CA ILE A 117 -0.88 -5.91 6.62
C ILE A 117 -2.37 -5.60 6.47
N LYS A 118 -2.74 -4.32 6.29
CA LYS A 118 -4.13 -3.95 6.00
C LYS A 118 -4.65 -4.68 4.77
N SER A 119 -3.88 -4.69 3.69
CA SER A 119 -4.23 -5.40 2.46
C SER A 119 -4.41 -6.90 2.68
N CYS A 120 -3.48 -7.55 3.39
CA CYS A 120 -3.54 -9.00 3.67
C CYS A 120 -4.71 -9.38 4.59
N ALA A 121 -5.00 -8.55 5.59
CA ALA A 121 -6.11 -8.78 6.51
C ALA A 121 -7.47 -8.31 5.95
N GLY A 122 -7.51 -7.68 4.77
CA GLY A 122 -8.73 -7.14 4.19
C GLY A 122 -9.29 -5.94 4.95
N ILE A 123 -8.43 -5.19 5.67
CA ILE A 123 -8.81 -4.00 6.41
C ILE A 123 -8.84 -2.80 5.45
N THR A 124 -9.95 -2.09 5.44
CA THR A 124 -10.19 -0.92 4.58
C THR A 124 -10.35 0.36 5.42
N GLU A 125 -10.30 1.52 4.77
CA GLU A 125 -10.55 2.82 5.42
C GLU A 125 -12.01 3.01 5.86
N GLN A 126 -12.91 2.13 5.43
CA GLN A 126 -14.35 2.18 5.77
C GLN A 126 -14.67 1.32 6.99
N ASP A 127 -13.75 0.45 7.40
CA ASP A 127 -13.95 -0.40 8.56
C ASP A 127 -13.88 0.42 9.84
N SER A 128 -14.78 0.13 10.74
CA SER A 128 -14.68 0.57 12.13
C SER A 128 -13.47 -0.04 12.80
N GLU A 129 -13.08 0.50 13.93
CA GLU A 129 -11.98 -0.03 14.72
C GLU A 129 -12.25 -1.47 15.19
N VAL A 130 -13.48 -1.75 15.59
CA VAL A 130 -13.91 -3.10 15.99
C VAL A 130 -13.80 -4.10 14.84
N GLU A 131 -14.22 -3.72 13.65
CA GLU A 131 -14.09 -4.55 12.44
C GLU A 131 -12.63 -4.77 12.07
N SER A 132 -11.81 -3.73 12.18
CA SER A 132 -10.36 -3.81 11.92
C SER A 132 -9.68 -4.79 12.87
N TRP A 133 -10.00 -4.75 14.16
CA TRP A 133 -9.51 -5.72 15.16
C TRP A 133 -9.97 -7.14 14.85
N ALA A 134 -11.24 -7.33 14.48
CA ALA A 134 -11.79 -8.64 14.15
C ALA A 134 -11.08 -9.25 12.92
N LYS A 135 -10.91 -8.47 11.86
CA LYS A 135 -10.21 -8.88 10.63
C LYS A 135 -8.74 -9.22 10.89
N LEU A 136 -8.05 -8.38 11.68
CA LEU A 136 -6.66 -8.63 12.06
C LEU A 136 -6.52 -9.93 12.84
N LYS A 137 -7.38 -10.12 13.85
CA LYS A 137 -7.39 -11.34 14.68
C LYS A 137 -7.66 -12.58 13.84
N GLU A 138 -8.62 -12.53 12.94
CA GLU A 138 -8.93 -13.63 12.04
C GLU A 138 -7.74 -13.96 11.14
N HIS A 139 -7.10 -12.94 10.56
CA HIS A 139 -5.94 -13.13 9.71
C HIS A 139 -4.77 -13.79 10.45
N VAL A 140 -4.43 -13.29 11.64
CA VAL A 140 -3.37 -13.86 12.48
C VAL A 140 -3.73 -15.27 12.95
N SER A 141 -5.00 -15.54 13.27
CA SER A 141 -5.45 -16.88 13.69
C SER A 141 -5.26 -17.93 12.60
N ARG A 142 -5.38 -17.55 11.34
CA ARG A 142 -5.12 -18.46 10.20
C ARG A 142 -3.63 -18.76 10.02
N LEU A 143 -2.77 -17.77 10.27
CA LEU A 143 -1.32 -17.89 10.03
C LEU A 143 -0.56 -18.45 11.24
N ALA A 144 -0.93 -18.05 12.44
CA ALA A 144 -0.22 -18.35 13.68
C ALA A 144 -1.22 -18.52 14.84
N PRO A 145 -2.06 -19.57 14.85
CA PRO A 145 -3.14 -19.73 15.82
C PRO A 145 -2.65 -19.79 17.27
N ALA A 146 -1.45 -20.31 17.52
CA ALA A 146 -0.89 -20.40 18.87
C ALA A 146 -0.35 -19.06 19.40
N GLN A 147 -0.16 -18.05 18.53
CA GLN A 147 0.51 -16.78 18.87
C GLN A 147 -0.42 -15.58 18.76
N VAL A 148 -1.73 -15.79 18.60
CA VAL A 148 -2.71 -14.70 18.40
C VAL A 148 -2.63 -13.66 19.51
N ALA A 149 -2.63 -14.08 20.76
CA ALA A 149 -2.58 -13.19 21.92
C ALA A 149 -1.24 -12.42 22.05
N GLU A 150 -0.18 -12.94 21.44
CA GLU A 150 1.13 -12.32 21.40
C GLU A 150 1.25 -11.33 20.25
N ILE A 151 0.82 -11.68 19.05
CA ILE A 151 1.05 -10.91 17.81
C ILE A 151 0.04 -9.78 17.64
N VAL A 152 -1.25 -10.06 17.85
CA VAL A 152 -2.35 -9.15 17.51
C VAL A 152 -2.24 -7.79 18.20
N PRO A 153 -1.90 -7.67 19.51
CA PRO A 153 -1.80 -6.37 20.16
C PRO A 153 -0.73 -5.47 19.53
N TYR A 154 0.43 -6.02 19.21
CA TYR A 154 1.55 -5.25 18.62
C TYR A 154 1.24 -4.79 17.20
N ILE A 155 0.69 -5.68 16.38
CA ILE A 155 0.31 -5.31 15.01
C ILE A 155 -0.84 -4.29 15.03
N GLY A 156 -1.83 -4.46 15.89
CA GLY A 156 -2.93 -3.50 16.03
C GLY A 156 -2.43 -2.10 16.39
N THR A 157 -1.54 -2.01 17.37
CA THR A 157 -0.91 -0.73 17.75
C THR A 157 -0.09 -0.16 16.59
N MET A 158 0.68 -0.98 15.88
CA MET A 158 1.42 -0.56 14.70
C MET A 158 0.47 -0.04 13.61
N LEU A 159 -0.73 -0.61 13.45
CA LEU A 159 -1.77 -0.12 12.53
C LEU A 159 -2.43 1.18 13.02
N GLY A 160 -2.20 1.58 14.26
CA GLY A 160 -2.80 2.76 14.88
C GLY A 160 -4.20 2.50 15.45
N LEU A 161 -4.52 1.25 15.77
CA LEU A 161 -5.75 0.88 16.46
C LEU A 161 -5.52 1.06 17.97
N GLU A 162 -6.53 1.59 18.69
CA GLU A 162 -6.45 1.74 20.13
C GLU A 162 -6.44 0.36 20.81
N ALA A 163 -5.43 0.12 21.64
CA ALA A 163 -5.32 -1.15 22.32
C ALA A 163 -6.47 -1.32 23.34
N ALA A 164 -7.15 -2.47 23.27
CA ALA A 164 -8.12 -2.84 24.29
C ALA A 164 -7.46 -2.84 25.69
N ALA A 165 -8.25 -2.57 26.73
CA ALA A 165 -7.74 -2.42 28.09
C ALA A 165 -6.87 -3.61 28.56
N GLU A 166 -7.22 -4.81 28.11
CA GLU A 166 -6.48 -6.06 28.40
C GLU A 166 -5.07 -6.10 27.78
N TRP A 167 -4.81 -5.30 26.73
CA TRP A 167 -3.54 -5.26 26.01
C TRP A 167 -2.70 -4.01 26.25
N GLN A 168 -3.27 -3.00 26.92
CA GLN A 168 -2.61 -1.71 27.14
C GLN A 168 -1.26 -1.84 27.87
N GLU A 169 -1.16 -2.75 28.84
CA GLU A 169 0.14 -2.98 29.52
C GLU A 169 1.20 -3.59 28.59
N ARG A 170 0.80 -4.43 27.64
CA ARG A 170 1.74 -5.09 26.71
C ARG A 170 2.31 -4.14 25.67
N VAL A 171 1.52 -3.14 25.25
CA VAL A 171 1.93 -2.19 24.19
C VAL A 171 2.40 -0.84 24.73
N ARG A 172 2.50 -0.70 26.05
CA ARG A 172 2.82 0.55 26.75
C ARG A 172 4.15 1.19 26.32
N TYR A 173 5.06 0.42 25.79
CA TYR A 173 6.43 0.87 25.44
C TYR A 173 6.69 0.88 23.92
N LEU A 174 5.67 0.77 23.10
CA LEU A 174 5.71 0.97 21.65
C LEU A 174 5.34 2.39 21.28
#